data_ed0c6c6c467c2b9e1265be2045a1fef2
#
_entry.id   ed0c6c6c467c2b9e1265be2045a1fef2
#
_cell.length_a   1.000
_cell.length_b   1.000
_cell.length_c   1.000
_cell.angle_alpha   90.00
_cell.angle_beta   90.00
_cell.angle_gamma   90.00
#
_symmetry.space_group_name_H-M   'P 1'
#
loop_
_entity.id
_entity.type
_entity.pdbx_description
1 polymer ?
#
loop_
_entity_poly.entity_id
_entity_poly.type
_entity_poly.pdbx_seq_one_letter_code
_entity_poly.pdbx_strand_id
1 'polypeptide(L)'
;MEEKLRFVFDYERDEETMSELCARYGIARETGYVWLRRYRERGVNGLVELNRAAQRHPNQTAAGIEQAVLELRQAHMRWGPRKLKHVLERDQPGRSWPAASTIGTLLKREGLVVARKKRRRTPPYGDPLAHADEANRVWCADFKGWFRTSDGERIDPLTISDAHTRYLLRCQAVEKTNTERVRAIFEAAFREYGLPQAIRTDNGAPFASTALAGLSRLAVWWIKLGIVPERIDAGHPEQNGRHERMHRTLKQEVAMPAAQNRREQQRALERFRHDYNQVRPHEALGMQTPAKVYTASSREYPRQIPDPEYPPTMLVRPVHSKGHFRWKKRHEVFVSEVLWGEHVGLLPVDDRWYTVFFAHVPVGKFDSWQRRVLPLPNPVSFYKDVAREGDASPSPAPHPLEADNKKVSGMCPV
;
A
#
# COMPACT_ATOMS: atom_id res chain seq x y z
N MET A 1 -42.26 -33.45 14.44
CA MET A 1 -42.70 -34.58 13.61
C MET A 1 -43.27 -35.72 14.45
N GLU A 2 -42.63 -36.17 15.48
CA GLU A 2 -43.03 -37.23 16.38
C GLU A 2 -44.43 -37.01 17.01
N GLU A 3 -44.69 -35.82 17.48
CA GLU A 3 -45.98 -35.42 18.06
C GLU A 3 -47.15 -35.49 17.03
N LYS A 4 -46.93 -35.05 15.78
CA LYS A 4 -47.91 -35.15 14.72
C LYS A 4 -48.18 -36.58 14.32
N LEU A 5 -47.16 -37.42 14.37
CA LEU A 5 -47.31 -38.83 14.07
C LEU A 5 -48.07 -39.56 15.18
N ARG A 6 -47.82 -39.24 16.46
CA ARG A 6 -48.58 -39.75 17.62
C ARG A 6 -50.03 -39.35 17.53
N PHE A 7 -50.31 -38.09 17.21
CA PHE A 7 -51.70 -37.61 17.02
C PHE A 7 -52.44 -38.45 15.97
N VAL A 8 -51.80 -38.75 14.84
CA VAL A 8 -52.42 -39.55 13.77
C VAL A 8 -52.71 -40.98 14.23
N PHE A 9 -51.74 -41.61 14.91
CA PHE A 9 -51.92 -42.96 15.44
C PHE A 9 -53.00 -43.05 16.54
N ASP A 10 -53.06 -42.04 17.45
CA ASP A 10 -54.11 -41.97 18.47
C ASP A 10 -55.48 -41.77 17.84
N TYR A 11 -55.57 -40.98 16.75
CA TYR A 11 -56.81 -40.85 15.98
C TYR A 11 -57.25 -42.18 15.31
N GLU A 12 -56.33 -42.94 14.76
CA GLU A 12 -56.59 -44.23 14.10
C GLU A 12 -56.99 -45.33 15.05
N ARG A 13 -56.78 -45.17 16.37
CA ARG A 13 -57.27 -46.10 17.41
C ARG A 13 -58.77 -45.98 17.70
N ASP A 14 -59.36 -44.86 17.23
CA ASP A 14 -60.78 -44.56 17.32
C ASP A 14 -61.34 -44.58 18.78
N GLU A 15 -60.46 -44.30 19.76
CA GLU A 15 -60.82 -44.29 21.20
C GLU A 15 -61.34 -42.93 21.64
N GLU A 16 -60.98 -41.85 20.95
CA GLU A 16 -61.32 -40.46 21.26
C GLU A 16 -61.89 -39.73 20.04
N THR A 17 -62.83 -38.81 20.29
CA THR A 17 -63.32 -37.93 19.20
C THR A 17 -62.24 -36.94 18.77
N MET A 18 -62.32 -36.45 17.52
CA MET A 18 -61.41 -35.42 17.03
C MET A 18 -61.34 -34.19 17.94
N SER A 19 -62.42 -33.83 18.60
CA SER A 19 -62.49 -32.70 19.51
C SER A 19 -61.69 -32.94 20.81
N GLU A 20 -61.83 -34.11 21.39
CA GLU A 20 -61.09 -34.52 22.62
C GLU A 20 -59.61 -34.67 22.31
N LEU A 21 -59.29 -35.32 21.20
CA LEU A 21 -57.89 -35.52 20.77
C LEU A 21 -57.19 -34.17 20.52
N CYS A 22 -57.84 -33.25 19.81
CA CYS A 22 -57.28 -31.91 19.56
C CYS A 22 -57.10 -31.09 20.83
N ALA A 23 -58.06 -31.24 21.80
CA ALA A 23 -57.93 -30.59 23.12
C ALA A 23 -56.72 -31.15 23.90
N ARG A 24 -56.50 -32.47 23.87
CA ARG A 24 -55.36 -33.12 24.51
C ARG A 24 -54.02 -32.69 23.91
N TYR A 25 -53.96 -32.53 22.59
CA TYR A 25 -52.75 -32.08 21.90
C TYR A 25 -52.60 -30.54 21.82
N GLY A 26 -53.57 -29.78 22.35
CA GLY A 26 -53.52 -28.30 22.35
C GLY A 26 -53.56 -27.68 20.98
N ILE A 27 -54.22 -28.33 20.01
CA ILE A 27 -54.35 -27.86 18.59
C ILE A 27 -55.79 -27.59 18.22
N ALA A 28 -55.98 -26.72 17.22
CA ALA A 28 -57.29 -26.51 16.61
C ALA A 28 -57.74 -27.74 15.82
N ARG A 29 -59.04 -28.05 15.81
CA ARG A 29 -59.63 -29.20 15.07
C ARG A 29 -59.26 -29.14 13.57
N GLU A 30 -59.22 -27.96 12.98
CA GLU A 30 -58.77 -27.74 11.62
C GLU A 30 -57.34 -28.22 11.35
N THR A 31 -56.43 -27.97 12.32
CA THR A 31 -55.05 -28.44 12.27
C THR A 31 -54.99 -29.96 12.33
N GLY A 32 -55.78 -30.59 13.17
CA GLY A 32 -55.88 -32.06 13.25
C GLY A 32 -56.35 -32.68 11.95
N TYR A 33 -57.38 -32.15 11.32
CA TYR A 33 -57.84 -32.62 9.99
C TYR A 33 -56.81 -32.38 8.91
N VAL A 34 -56.08 -31.30 8.95
CA VAL A 34 -54.95 -31.03 7.98
C VAL A 34 -53.85 -32.07 8.16
N TRP A 35 -53.49 -32.46 9.37
CA TRP A 35 -52.47 -33.48 9.59
C TRP A 35 -52.93 -34.86 9.10
N LEU A 36 -54.17 -35.26 9.42
CA LEU A 36 -54.73 -36.51 8.92
C LEU A 36 -54.79 -36.57 7.39
N ARG A 37 -55.30 -35.50 6.73
CA ARG A 37 -55.35 -35.46 5.28
C ARG A 37 -53.99 -35.61 4.66
N ARG A 38 -53.00 -34.86 5.15
CA ARG A 38 -51.61 -34.95 4.66
C ARG A 38 -50.99 -36.33 4.87
N TYR A 39 -51.28 -36.96 6.00
CA TYR A 39 -50.81 -38.31 6.26
C TYR A 39 -51.45 -39.33 5.32
N ARG A 40 -52.76 -39.23 5.07
CA ARG A 40 -53.47 -40.12 4.12
C ARG A 40 -53.00 -39.95 2.68
N GLU A 41 -52.63 -38.73 2.28
CA GLU A 41 -52.16 -38.44 0.92
C GLU A 41 -50.68 -38.84 0.72
N ARG A 42 -49.84 -38.69 1.71
CA ARG A 42 -48.35 -38.77 1.54
C ARG A 42 -47.66 -39.58 2.63
N GLY A 43 -48.39 -40.28 3.48
CA GLY A 43 -47.81 -41.01 4.61
C GLY A 43 -47.09 -40.10 5.58
N VAL A 44 -46.06 -40.62 6.26
CA VAL A 44 -45.23 -39.89 7.24
C VAL A 44 -44.62 -38.63 6.64
N ASN A 45 -44.24 -38.66 5.37
CA ASN A 45 -43.65 -37.51 4.66
C ASN A 45 -44.65 -36.32 4.53
N GLY A 46 -45.95 -36.55 4.61
CA GLY A 46 -46.96 -35.50 4.62
C GLY A 46 -46.97 -34.67 5.92
N LEU A 47 -46.45 -35.20 7.02
CA LEU A 47 -46.36 -34.54 8.32
C LEU A 47 -45.13 -33.65 8.47
N VAL A 48 -44.18 -33.76 7.53
CA VAL A 48 -42.99 -32.86 7.51
C VAL A 48 -43.46 -31.43 7.26
N GLU A 49 -42.91 -30.49 8.00
CA GLU A 49 -43.16 -29.05 7.77
C GLU A 49 -42.62 -28.63 6.40
N LEU A 50 -43.53 -28.24 5.53
CA LEU A 50 -43.17 -27.67 4.25
C LEU A 50 -42.56 -26.28 4.47
N ASN A 51 -41.45 -26.03 3.80
CA ASN A 51 -40.84 -24.71 3.80
C ASN A 51 -41.89 -23.73 3.22
N ARG A 52 -42.27 -22.72 4.00
CA ARG A 52 -43.23 -21.66 3.63
C ARG A 52 -42.59 -20.59 2.73
N ALA A 53 -41.27 -20.66 2.48
CA ALA A 53 -40.63 -19.73 1.56
C ALA A 53 -41.20 -19.84 0.13
N ALA A 54 -41.38 -18.73 -0.50
CA ALA A 54 -41.86 -18.68 -1.89
C ALA A 54 -40.91 -19.47 -2.79
N GLN A 55 -41.43 -20.37 -3.61
CA GLN A 55 -40.62 -21.16 -4.56
C GLN A 55 -40.04 -20.31 -5.70
N ARG A 56 -40.67 -19.16 -6.00
CA ARG A 56 -40.20 -18.18 -6.97
C ARG A 56 -40.15 -16.81 -6.35
N HIS A 57 -39.00 -16.15 -6.49
CA HIS A 57 -38.82 -14.77 -6.07
C HIS A 57 -38.71 -13.89 -7.32
N PRO A 58 -39.58 -12.89 -7.54
CA PRO A 58 -39.56 -12.05 -8.75
C PRO A 58 -38.20 -11.37 -8.99
N ASN A 59 -37.47 -11.07 -7.91
CA ASN A 59 -36.16 -10.39 -7.95
C ASN A 59 -34.97 -11.36 -7.84
N GLN A 60 -35.17 -12.67 -8.06
CA GLN A 60 -34.08 -13.63 -8.03
C GLN A 60 -33.13 -13.40 -9.21
N THR A 61 -31.84 -13.32 -8.93
CA THR A 61 -30.82 -13.22 -9.95
C THR A 61 -30.86 -14.47 -10.85
N ALA A 62 -30.87 -14.29 -12.17
CA ALA A 62 -30.86 -15.40 -13.12
C ALA A 62 -29.62 -16.27 -12.96
N ALA A 63 -29.75 -17.59 -13.04
CA ALA A 63 -28.65 -18.55 -12.83
C ALA A 63 -27.43 -18.27 -13.69
N GLY A 64 -27.59 -17.87 -14.96
CA GLY A 64 -26.47 -17.51 -15.83
C GLY A 64 -25.74 -16.21 -15.43
N ILE A 65 -26.37 -15.32 -14.64
CA ILE A 65 -25.73 -14.15 -14.05
C ILE A 65 -24.94 -14.56 -12.80
N GLU A 66 -25.53 -15.40 -11.95
CA GLU A 66 -24.85 -15.94 -10.77
C GLU A 66 -23.59 -16.71 -11.18
N GLN A 67 -23.70 -17.58 -12.18
CA GLN A 67 -22.59 -18.36 -12.70
C GLN A 67 -21.45 -17.48 -13.21
N ALA A 68 -21.71 -16.44 -13.99
CA ALA A 68 -20.68 -15.51 -14.47
C ALA A 68 -19.97 -14.77 -13.32
N VAL A 69 -20.72 -14.38 -12.27
CA VAL A 69 -20.12 -13.78 -11.06
C VAL A 69 -19.22 -14.76 -10.35
N LEU A 70 -19.62 -16.02 -10.23
CA LEU A 70 -18.85 -17.06 -9.55
C LEU A 70 -17.58 -17.43 -10.33
N GLU A 71 -17.65 -17.55 -11.65
CA GLU A 71 -16.50 -17.78 -12.52
C GLU A 71 -15.47 -16.67 -12.41
N LEU A 72 -15.89 -15.40 -12.50
CA LEU A 72 -14.98 -14.27 -12.32
C LEU A 72 -14.41 -14.23 -10.90
N ARG A 73 -15.20 -14.61 -9.88
CA ARG A 73 -14.72 -14.70 -8.50
C ARG A 73 -13.68 -15.81 -8.32
N GLN A 74 -13.85 -16.95 -8.98
CA GLN A 74 -12.87 -18.05 -8.96
C GLN A 74 -11.57 -17.66 -9.64
N ALA A 75 -11.64 -16.94 -10.77
CA ALA A 75 -10.45 -16.40 -11.43
C ALA A 75 -9.74 -15.34 -10.56
N HIS A 76 -10.48 -14.58 -9.76
CA HIS A 76 -9.96 -13.50 -8.92
C HIS A 76 -10.47 -13.60 -7.47
N MET A 77 -10.01 -14.62 -6.75
CA MET A 77 -10.48 -14.98 -5.40
C MET A 77 -10.44 -13.84 -4.35
N ARG A 78 -9.69 -12.80 -4.59
CA ARG A 78 -9.52 -11.67 -3.65
C ARG A 78 -10.30 -10.41 -4.03
N TRP A 79 -11.02 -10.43 -5.16
CA TRP A 79 -11.78 -9.25 -5.58
C TRP A 79 -13.12 -9.17 -4.83
N GLY A 80 -13.42 -7.98 -4.32
CA GLY A 80 -14.71 -7.71 -3.69
C GLY A 80 -15.82 -7.48 -4.71
N PRO A 81 -17.10 -7.49 -4.27
CA PRO A 81 -18.27 -7.35 -5.13
C PRO A 81 -18.23 -6.14 -6.06
N ARG A 82 -17.72 -4.98 -5.61
CA ARG A 82 -17.60 -3.77 -6.43
C ARG A 82 -16.70 -3.95 -7.64
N LYS A 83 -15.55 -4.62 -7.45
CA LYS A 83 -14.60 -4.89 -8.53
C LYS A 83 -15.16 -5.89 -9.53
N LEU A 84 -15.77 -6.98 -9.03
CA LEU A 84 -16.43 -7.98 -9.87
C LEU A 84 -17.51 -7.33 -10.73
N LYS A 85 -18.39 -6.53 -10.12
CA LYS A 85 -19.43 -5.81 -10.84
C LYS A 85 -18.86 -4.92 -11.94
N HIS A 86 -17.86 -4.11 -11.61
CA HIS A 86 -17.23 -3.20 -12.57
C HIS A 86 -16.64 -3.93 -13.78
N VAL A 87 -15.96 -5.05 -13.55
CA VAL A 87 -15.37 -5.84 -14.65
C VAL A 87 -16.45 -6.51 -15.49
N LEU A 88 -17.49 -7.06 -14.88
CA LEU A 88 -18.62 -7.65 -15.61
C LEU A 88 -19.35 -6.61 -16.47
N GLU A 89 -19.57 -5.41 -15.95
CA GLU A 89 -20.19 -4.30 -16.70
C GLU A 89 -19.31 -3.83 -17.87
N ARG A 90 -17.99 -3.79 -17.66
CA ARG A 90 -17.02 -3.43 -18.70
C ARG A 90 -16.95 -4.46 -19.82
N ASP A 91 -16.89 -5.75 -19.44
CA ASP A 91 -16.65 -6.84 -20.39
C ASP A 91 -17.93 -7.27 -21.12
N GLN A 92 -19.10 -7.03 -20.53
CA GLN A 92 -20.40 -7.33 -21.11
C GLN A 92 -21.39 -6.16 -20.88
N PRO A 93 -21.21 -5.02 -21.57
CA PRO A 93 -21.98 -3.79 -21.31
C PRO A 93 -23.47 -3.90 -21.67
N GLY A 94 -23.87 -4.85 -22.53
CA GLY A 94 -25.25 -5.08 -22.91
C GLY A 94 -26.08 -5.89 -21.90
N ARG A 95 -25.48 -6.36 -20.80
CA ARG A 95 -26.12 -7.20 -19.79
C ARG A 95 -26.39 -6.42 -18.50
N SER A 96 -27.59 -6.58 -17.94
CA SER A 96 -27.90 -5.99 -16.63
C SER A 96 -27.26 -6.81 -15.51
N TRP A 97 -26.39 -6.18 -14.72
CA TRP A 97 -25.71 -6.81 -13.61
C TRP A 97 -26.31 -6.38 -12.27
N PRO A 98 -26.40 -7.30 -11.29
CA PRO A 98 -26.98 -6.99 -9.98
C PRO A 98 -26.13 -5.99 -9.21
N ALA A 99 -26.73 -5.35 -8.21
CA ALA A 99 -26.01 -4.44 -7.31
C ALA A 99 -24.86 -5.17 -6.61
N ALA A 100 -23.80 -4.42 -6.26
CA ALA A 100 -22.64 -4.98 -5.54
C ALA A 100 -23.04 -5.65 -4.20
N SER A 101 -24.10 -5.17 -3.54
CA SER A 101 -24.66 -5.81 -2.34
C SER A 101 -25.21 -7.19 -2.63
N THR A 102 -25.97 -7.35 -3.72
CA THR A 102 -26.53 -8.64 -4.17
C THR A 102 -25.41 -9.62 -4.52
N ILE A 103 -24.39 -9.16 -5.27
CA ILE A 103 -23.18 -9.97 -5.53
C ILE A 103 -22.52 -10.39 -4.20
N GLY A 104 -22.42 -9.47 -3.23
CA GLY A 104 -21.86 -9.79 -1.90
C GLY A 104 -22.65 -10.86 -1.16
N THR A 105 -23.99 -10.83 -1.25
CA THR A 105 -24.88 -11.84 -0.66
C THR A 105 -24.71 -13.20 -1.36
N LEU A 106 -24.65 -13.21 -2.70
CA LEU A 106 -24.34 -14.42 -3.48
C LEU A 106 -23.01 -15.05 -3.02
N LEU A 107 -21.93 -14.27 -2.99
CA LEU A 107 -20.61 -14.77 -2.57
C LEU A 107 -20.61 -15.30 -1.13
N LYS A 108 -21.41 -14.71 -0.24
CA LYS A 108 -21.58 -15.20 1.13
C LYS A 108 -22.34 -16.51 1.16
N ARG A 109 -23.41 -16.65 0.39
CA ARG A 109 -24.21 -17.87 0.26
C ARG A 109 -23.36 -19.04 -0.23
N GLU A 110 -22.49 -18.79 -1.20
CA GLU A 110 -21.57 -19.78 -1.78
C GLU A 110 -20.30 -20.01 -0.94
N GLY A 111 -20.22 -19.47 0.29
CA GLY A 111 -19.07 -19.67 1.17
C GLY A 111 -17.76 -18.99 0.72
N LEU A 112 -17.81 -18.14 -0.29
CA LEU A 112 -16.64 -17.48 -0.87
C LEU A 112 -16.20 -16.20 -0.13
N VAL A 113 -16.79 -15.94 1.02
CA VAL A 113 -16.46 -14.77 1.87
C VAL A 113 -15.91 -15.24 3.20
N VAL A 114 -14.64 -14.91 3.46
CA VAL A 114 -14.05 -15.12 4.78
C VAL A 114 -14.48 -14.01 5.73
N ALA A 115 -15.10 -14.37 6.84
CA ALA A 115 -15.50 -13.41 7.86
C ALA A 115 -14.27 -12.69 8.43
N ARG A 116 -14.26 -11.36 8.39
CA ARG A 116 -13.17 -10.55 8.94
C ARG A 116 -13.61 -10.01 10.30
N LYS A 117 -12.76 -10.16 11.31
CA LYS A 117 -12.94 -9.44 12.58
C LYS A 117 -12.94 -7.93 12.29
N LYS A 118 -14.00 -7.23 12.70
CA LYS A 118 -14.06 -5.77 12.61
C LYS A 118 -12.95 -5.20 13.50
N ARG A 119 -11.97 -4.55 12.91
CA ARG A 119 -10.98 -3.74 13.66
C ARG A 119 -11.50 -2.31 13.75
N ARG A 120 -11.34 -1.69 14.92
CA ARG A 120 -11.59 -0.26 15.10
C ARG A 120 -10.73 0.50 14.10
N ARG A 121 -11.32 1.35 13.26
CA ARG A 121 -10.57 2.21 12.34
C ARG A 121 -10.13 3.43 13.13
N THR A 122 -8.83 3.62 13.26
CA THR A 122 -8.26 4.91 13.66
C THR A 122 -8.28 5.79 12.42
N PRO A 123 -8.84 7.01 12.47
CA PRO A 123 -8.75 7.94 11.36
C PRO A 123 -7.27 8.21 11.03
N PRO A 124 -6.90 8.31 9.75
CA PRO A 124 -5.54 8.69 9.40
C PRO A 124 -5.28 10.12 9.88
N TYR A 125 -4.16 10.34 10.53
CA TYR A 125 -3.69 11.66 10.92
C TYR A 125 -3.10 12.35 9.67
N GLY A 126 -3.95 13.06 8.92
CA GLY A 126 -3.58 13.72 7.67
C GLY A 126 -3.45 12.80 6.44
N ASP A 127 -3.13 13.37 5.30
CA ASP A 127 -2.74 12.65 4.08
C ASP A 127 -1.22 12.79 3.86
N PRO A 128 -0.40 11.81 4.26
CA PRO A 128 1.06 11.90 4.18
C PRO A 128 1.61 11.95 2.75
N LEU A 129 0.77 11.70 1.74
CA LEU A 129 1.10 11.73 0.31
C LEU A 129 0.22 12.73 -0.45
N ALA A 130 -0.26 13.80 0.20
CA ALA A 130 -1.08 14.85 -0.44
C ALA A 130 -0.35 15.50 -1.63
N HIS A 131 0.98 15.65 -1.54
CA HIS A 131 1.82 16.22 -2.60
C HIS A 131 2.09 15.23 -3.78
N ALA A 132 1.74 13.96 -3.64
CA ALA A 132 1.83 12.99 -4.75
C ALA A 132 0.53 13.04 -5.57
N ASP A 133 0.31 14.13 -6.26
CA ASP A 133 -0.91 14.50 -7.00
C ASP A 133 -0.83 14.19 -8.51
N GLU A 134 0.36 13.84 -9.00
CA GLU A 134 0.61 13.44 -10.39
C GLU A 134 1.54 12.23 -10.50
N ALA A 135 1.59 11.60 -11.69
CA ALA A 135 2.48 10.49 -11.98
C ALA A 135 3.95 10.92 -11.87
N ASN A 136 4.79 10.05 -11.31
CA ASN A 136 6.23 10.25 -11.12
C ASN A 136 6.64 11.40 -10.19
N ARG A 137 5.69 12.02 -9.48
CA ARG A 137 6.05 12.98 -8.45
C ARG A 137 6.70 12.28 -7.25
N VAL A 138 6.10 11.21 -6.77
CA VAL A 138 6.69 10.39 -5.69
C VAL A 138 6.59 8.91 -6.04
N TRP A 139 7.73 8.23 -6.09
CA TRP A 139 7.75 6.77 -6.08
C TRP A 139 7.91 6.27 -4.65
N CYS A 140 7.16 5.24 -4.29
CA CYS A 140 7.33 4.54 -3.01
C CYS A 140 8.08 3.24 -3.25
N ALA A 141 9.09 2.97 -2.42
CA ALA A 141 9.85 1.72 -2.49
C ALA A 141 9.97 1.10 -1.10
N ASP A 142 9.77 -0.22 -1.04
CA ASP A 142 9.79 -0.96 0.22
C ASP A 142 10.04 -2.44 -0.02
N PHE A 143 10.63 -3.11 0.97
CA PHE A 143 10.73 -4.56 1.02
C PHE A 143 9.49 -5.16 1.66
N LYS A 144 8.93 -6.19 0.99
CA LYS A 144 7.73 -6.87 1.49
C LYS A 144 7.93 -7.56 2.85
N GLY A 145 9.18 -7.78 3.23
CA GLY A 145 9.57 -8.71 4.27
C GLY A 145 9.75 -10.12 3.71
N TRP A 146 10.78 -10.78 4.21
CA TRP A 146 11.23 -12.04 3.67
C TRP A 146 10.28 -13.22 3.92
N PHE A 147 10.32 -14.17 3.03
CA PHE A 147 9.72 -15.49 3.16
C PHE A 147 10.61 -16.52 2.45
N ARG A 148 10.29 -17.80 2.59
CA ARG A 148 11.02 -18.89 1.92
C ARG A 148 10.21 -19.47 0.80
N THR A 149 10.87 -19.82 -0.29
CA THR A 149 10.35 -20.69 -1.34
C THR A 149 10.31 -22.14 -0.85
N SER A 150 9.62 -23.02 -1.58
CA SER A 150 9.46 -24.42 -1.15
C SER A 150 10.79 -25.16 -1.05
N ASP A 151 11.80 -24.80 -1.84
CA ASP A 151 13.18 -25.31 -1.75
C ASP A 151 13.98 -24.72 -0.58
N GLY A 152 13.39 -23.82 0.22
CA GLY A 152 13.99 -23.22 1.40
C GLY A 152 14.79 -21.93 1.16
N GLU A 153 14.92 -21.47 -0.10
CA GLU A 153 15.63 -20.22 -0.42
C GLU A 153 14.89 -19.02 0.18
N ARG A 154 15.63 -18.13 0.85
CA ARG A 154 15.08 -16.88 1.38
C ARG A 154 15.01 -15.83 0.30
N ILE A 155 13.86 -15.20 0.17
CA ILE A 155 13.64 -14.03 -0.69
C ILE A 155 12.93 -12.91 0.05
N ASP A 156 13.28 -11.69 -0.32
CA ASP A 156 12.67 -10.47 0.20
C ASP A 156 12.27 -9.58 -0.99
N PRO A 157 11.00 -9.60 -1.42
CA PRO A 157 10.59 -8.86 -2.60
C PRO A 157 10.72 -7.36 -2.42
N LEU A 158 11.53 -6.73 -3.28
CA LEU A 158 11.55 -5.27 -3.45
C LEU A 158 10.42 -4.86 -4.40
N THR A 159 9.63 -3.90 -3.97
CA THR A 159 8.57 -3.28 -4.77
C THR A 159 8.83 -1.80 -4.93
N ILE A 160 8.61 -1.29 -6.14
CA ILE A 160 8.67 0.15 -6.46
C ILE A 160 7.35 0.50 -7.13
N SER A 161 6.62 1.47 -6.61
CA SER A 161 5.33 1.90 -7.14
C SER A 161 5.20 3.40 -7.20
N ASP A 162 4.48 3.90 -8.19
CA ASP A 162 4.07 5.31 -8.25
C ASP A 162 2.98 5.60 -7.20
N ALA A 163 3.16 6.64 -6.42
CA ALA A 163 2.28 6.95 -5.29
C ALA A 163 0.92 7.49 -5.73
N HIS A 164 0.83 8.20 -6.84
CA HIS A 164 -0.40 8.76 -7.38
C HIS A 164 -1.22 7.69 -8.08
N THR A 165 -0.68 7.11 -9.14
CA THR A 165 -1.37 6.17 -10.04
C THR A 165 -1.46 4.75 -9.51
N ARG A 166 -0.72 4.42 -8.44
CA ARG A 166 -0.58 3.05 -7.89
C ARG A 166 0.14 2.09 -8.84
N TYR A 167 0.69 2.57 -9.95
CA TYR A 167 1.39 1.72 -10.91
C TYR A 167 2.59 1.05 -10.26
N LEU A 168 2.64 -0.28 -10.32
CA LEU A 168 3.72 -1.09 -9.76
C LEU A 168 4.84 -1.19 -10.80
N LEU A 169 5.86 -0.33 -10.67
CA LEU A 169 6.99 -0.23 -11.59
C LEU A 169 7.89 -1.47 -11.55
N ARG A 170 8.19 -1.95 -10.34
CA ARG A 170 9.02 -3.14 -10.10
C ARG A 170 8.43 -3.99 -8.99
N CYS A 171 8.57 -5.31 -9.16
CA CYS A 171 8.28 -6.32 -8.15
C CYS A 171 9.30 -7.44 -8.29
N GLN A 172 10.42 -7.34 -7.56
CA GLN A 172 11.61 -8.13 -7.80
C GLN A 172 11.97 -8.99 -6.60
N ALA A 173 12.13 -10.30 -6.80
CA ALA A 173 12.65 -11.20 -5.79
C ALA A 173 14.13 -10.91 -5.53
N VAL A 174 14.46 -10.54 -4.30
CA VAL A 174 15.82 -10.23 -3.87
C VAL A 174 16.24 -11.23 -2.79
N GLU A 175 17.37 -11.87 -2.97
CA GLU A 175 17.94 -12.81 -2.01
C GLU A 175 18.60 -12.10 -0.82
N LYS A 176 19.38 -11.05 -1.12
CA LYS A 176 20.07 -10.20 -0.14
C LYS A 176 19.77 -8.74 -0.44
N THR A 177 19.44 -8.00 0.59
CA THR A 177 19.13 -6.56 0.52
C THR A 177 20.41 -5.72 0.48
N ASN A 178 21.34 -6.00 -0.47
CA ASN A 178 22.55 -5.21 -0.63
C ASN A 178 22.31 -3.99 -1.55
N THR A 179 23.11 -2.95 -1.36
CA THR A 179 22.99 -1.68 -2.08
C THR A 179 23.14 -1.84 -3.59
N GLU A 180 24.07 -2.67 -4.06
CA GLU A 180 24.38 -2.85 -5.48
C GLU A 180 23.20 -3.49 -6.23
N ARG A 181 22.61 -4.55 -5.64
CA ARG A 181 21.45 -5.22 -6.22
C ARG A 181 20.25 -4.29 -6.29
N VAL A 182 19.97 -3.56 -5.20
CA VAL A 182 18.90 -2.58 -5.15
C VAL A 182 19.12 -1.46 -6.15
N ARG A 183 20.35 -0.94 -6.26
CA ARG A 183 20.70 0.06 -7.27
C ARG A 183 20.42 -0.42 -8.69
N ALA A 184 20.81 -1.65 -9.04
CA ALA A 184 20.54 -2.21 -10.36
C ALA A 184 19.03 -2.30 -10.67
N ILE A 185 18.19 -2.62 -9.67
CA ILE A 185 16.74 -2.66 -9.84
C ILE A 185 16.17 -1.25 -10.09
N PHE A 186 16.64 -0.25 -9.34
CA PHE A 186 16.24 1.14 -9.57
C PHE A 186 16.73 1.66 -10.91
N GLU A 187 17.97 1.36 -11.29
CA GLU A 187 18.50 1.76 -12.59
C GLU A 187 17.67 1.19 -13.75
N ALA A 188 17.30 -0.09 -13.66
CA ALA A 188 16.39 -0.70 -14.63
C ALA A 188 15.02 0.01 -14.66
N ALA A 189 14.49 0.41 -13.48
CA ALA A 189 13.26 1.17 -13.42
C ALA A 189 13.40 2.57 -14.05
N PHE A 190 14.50 3.27 -13.76
CA PHE A 190 14.77 4.60 -14.32
C PHE A 190 14.94 4.59 -15.83
N ARG A 191 15.59 3.56 -16.38
CA ARG A 191 15.74 3.40 -17.85
C ARG A 191 14.42 3.12 -18.56
N GLU A 192 13.49 2.39 -17.90
CA GLU A 192 12.20 2.01 -18.49
C GLU A 192 11.14 3.10 -18.31
N TYR A 193 11.12 3.79 -17.17
CA TYR A 193 10.03 4.69 -16.80
C TYR A 193 10.46 6.16 -16.63
N GLY A 194 11.75 6.48 -16.77
CA GLY A 194 12.30 7.80 -16.45
C GLY A 194 12.46 8.03 -14.95
N LEU A 195 12.88 9.24 -14.57
CA LEU A 195 13.20 9.61 -13.20
C LEU A 195 11.99 10.23 -12.48
N PRO A 196 11.68 9.83 -11.25
CA PRO A 196 10.70 10.54 -10.42
C PRO A 196 11.30 11.84 -9.84
N GLN A 197 10.45 12.70 -9.28
CA GLN A 197 10.92 13.86 -8.52
C GLN A 197 11.42 13.45 -7.12
N ALA A 198 10.73 12.52 -6.46
CA ALA A 198 11.11 12.03 -5.15
C ALA A 198 10.94 10.50 -5.04
N ILE A 199 11.71 9.89 -4.15
CA ILE A 199 11.56 8.48 -3.77
C ILE A 199 11.36 8.39 -2.27
N ARG A 200 10.19 7.86 -1.86
CA ARG A 200 9.86 7.61 -0.46
C ARG A 200 10.17 6.18 -0.08
N THR A 201 10.90 6.03 1.02
CA THR A 201 11.27 4.73 1.59
C THR A 201 11.04 4.69 3.10
N ASP A 202 11.12 3.51 3.68
CA ASP A 202 11.31 3.34 5.11
C ASP A 202 12.71 3.79 5.57
N ASN A 203 12.95 3.70 6.88
CA ASN A 203 14.24 4.05 7.47
C ASN A 203 15.20 2.84 7.57
N GLY A 204 14.89 1.74 6.88
CA GLY A 204 15.70 0.52 6.87
C GLY A 204 16.84 0.55 5.85
N ALA A 205 17.87 -0.28 6.10
CA ALA A 205 18.91 -0.51 5.10
C ALA A 205 18.34 -1.26 3.88
N PRO A 206 18.77 -0.96 2.65
CA PRO A 206 19.86 -0.08 2.25
C PRO A 206 19.43 1.37 1.95
N PHE A 207 18.19 1.75 2.23
CA PHE A 207 17.64 3.07 1.88
C PHE A 207 18.16 4.16 2.81
N ALA A 208 18.34 3.85 4.08
CA ALA A 208 18.81 4.76 5.10
C ALA A 208 20.06 4.22 5.80
N SER A 209 20.81 5.13 6.43
CA SER A 209 21.96 4.81 7.27
C SER A 209 21.97 5.70 8.52
N THR A 210 22.87 5.41 9.44
CA THR A 210 23.16 6.24 10.62
C THR A 210 24.09 7.43 10.30
N ALA A 211 24.51 7.58 9.04
CA ALA A 211 25.35 8.68 8.58
C ALA A 211 24.65 10.04 8.71
N LEU A 212 25.40 11.12 8.51
CA LEU A 212 24.92 12.50 8.53
C LEU A 212 23.68 12.65 7.62
N ALA A 213 22.66 13.34 8.09
CA ALA A 213 21.32 13.42 7.46
C ALA A 213 20.71 12.03 7.13
N GLY A 214 21.25 10.95 7.71
CA GLY A 214 20.85 9.57 7.46
C GLY A 214 21.10 9.11 6.01
N LEU A 215 21.93 9.78 5.25
CA LEU A 215 22.22 9.46 3.86
C LEU A 215 22.76 8.04 3.71
N SER A 216 22.24 7.31 2.73
CA SER A 216 22.81 6.05 2.24
C SER A 216 23.49 6.30 0.89
N ARG A 217 24.30 5.33 0.42
CA ARG A 217 24.88 5.40 -0.93
C ARG A 217 23.82 5.47 -2.03
N LEU A 218 22.65 4.88 -1.80
CA LEU A 218 21.51 5.01 -2.72
C LEU A 218 20.95 6.43 -2.72
N ALA A 219 20.79 7.04 -1.54
CA ALA A 219 20.31 8.42 -1.42
C ALA A 219 21.28 9.40 -2.10
N VAL A 220 22.60 9.24 -1.90
CA VAL A 220 23.63 10.03 -2.60
C VAL A 220 23.47 9.93 -4.11
N TRP A 221 23.31 8.71 -4.63
CA TRP A 221 23.10 8.49 -6.05
C TRP A 221 21.80 9.13 -6.59
N TRP A 222 20.69 9.02 -5.84
CA TRP A 222 19.42 9.66 -6.21
C TRP A 222 19.53 11.18 -6.24
N ILE A 223 20.20 11.79 -5.26
CA ILE A 223 20.42 13.24 -5.21
C ILE A 223 21.21 13.71 -6.43
N LYS A 224 22.23 12.97 -6.88
CA LYS A 224 22.98 13.29 -8.12
C LYS A 224 22.10 13.22 -9.36
N LEU A 225 21.04 12.41 -9.35
CA LEU A 225 20.04 12.34 -10.41
C LEU A 225 18.93 13.39 -10.30
N GLY A 226 19.05 14.32 -9.34
CA GLY A 226 18.02 15.32 -9.04
C GLY A 226 16.73 14.71 -8.47
N ILE A 227 16.85 13.57 -7.77
CA ILE A 227 15.73 12.90 -7.09
C ILE A 227 15.84 13.18 -5.59
N VAL A 228 14.75 13.63 -4.99
CA VAL A 228 14.69 13.90 -3.55
C VAL A 228 14.42 12.62 -2.77
N PRO A 229 15.33 12.16 -1.87
CA PRO A 229 15.03 11.04 -1.00
C PRO A 229 14.09 11.48 0.13
N GLU A 230 12.86 10.94 0.13
CA GLU A 230 11.90 11.12 1.21
C GLU A 230 11.92 9.94 2.17
N ARG A 231 11.64 10.20 3.45
CA ARG A 231 11.51 9.18 4.47
C ARG A 231 10.21 9.32 5.23
N ILE A 232 9.70 8.18 5.69
CA ILE A 232 8.61 8.18 6.68
C ILE A 232 9.17 8.63 8.04
N ASP A 233 8.36 9.35 8.81
CA ASP A 233 8.70 9.73 10.16
C ASP A 233 8.83 8.47 11.04
N ALA A 234 9.78 8.47 11.97
CA ALA A 234 9.97 7.33 12.87
C ALA A 234 8.69 7.09 13.71
N GLY A 235 8.20 5.84 13.72
CA GLY A 235 6.97 5.48 14.42
C GLY A 235 5.67 5.77 13.66
N HIS A 236 5.72 6.23 12.40
CA HIS A 236 4.57 6.56 11.57
C HIS A 236 4.42 5.67 10.33
N PRO A 237 4.21 4.35 10.49
CA PRO A 237 4.07 3.42 9.36
C PRO A 237 2.87 3.76 8.45
N GLU A 238 1.84 4.42 8.99
CA GLU A 238 0.66 4.86 8.22
C GLU A 238 1.02 5.80 7.06
N GLN A 239 2.17 6.48 7.11
CA GLN A 239 2.68 7.31 6.01
C GLN A 239 3.02 6.49 4.76
N ASN A 240 3.18 5.16 4.88
CA ASN A 240 3.34 4.22 3.77
C ASN A 240 2.11 3.32 3.55
N GLY A 241 0.96 3.67 4.13
CA GLY A 241 -0.26 2.84 4.13
C GLY A 241 -0.79 2.46 2.74
N ARG A 242 -0.47 3.25 1.71
CA ARG A 242 -0.78 2.93 0.30
C ARG A 242 0.03 1.71 -0.16
N HIS A 243 1.31 1.70 0.12
CA HIS A 243 2.24 0.62 -0.21
C HIS A 243 1.96 -0.66 0.61
N GLU A 244 1.70 -0.51 1.91
CA GLU A 244 1.31 -1.63 2.78
C GLU A 244 0.06 -2.37 2.30
N ARG A 245 -0.92 -1.64 1.76
CA ARG A 245 -2.12 -2.26 1.18
C ARG A 245 -1.78 -3.11 -0.05
N MET A 246 -0.89 -2.65 -0.91
CA MET A 246 -0.38 -3.42 -2.05
C MET A 246 0.37 -4.65 -1.56
N HIS A 247 1.28 -4.52 -0.58
CA HIS A 247 2.01 -5.63 0.03
C HIS A 247 1.11 -6.69 0.64
N ARG A 248 0.00 -6.30 1.26
CA ARG A 248 -0.98 -7.27 1.77
C ARG A 248 -1.61 -8.08 0.63
N THR A 249 -1.92 -7.45 -0.49
CA THR A 249 -2.44 -8.13 -1.67
C THR A 249 -1.39 -9.09 -2.24
N LEU A 250 -0.16 -8.62 -2.44
CA LEU A 250 0.98 -9.42 -2.91
C LEU A 250 1.18 -10.66 -2.03
N LYS A 251 1.21 -10.50 -0.70
CA LYS A 251 1.36 -11.62 0.23
C LYS A 251 0.29 -12.68 0.03
N GLN A 252 -0.95 -12.26 -0.14
CA GLN A 252 -2.09 -13.16 -0.25
C GLN A 252 -2.18 -13.86 -1.60
N GLU A 253 -1.69 -13.24 -2.66
CA GLU A 253 -1.82 -13.76 -4.02
C GLU A 253 -0.58 -14.52 -4.50
N VAL A 254 0.61 -14.20 -3.96
CA VAL A 254 1.87 -14.71 -4.53
C VAL A 254 2.83 -15.32 -3.50
N ALA A 255 2.78 -14.86 -2.24
CA ALA A 255 3.70 -15.35 -1.22
C ALA A 255 3.14 -16.49 -0.36
N MET A 256 1.83 -16.77 -0.47
CA MET A 256 1.17 -17.83 0.31
C MET A 256 0.14 -18.58 -0.56
N PRO A 257 0.48 -19.77 -1.10
CA PRO A 257 1.77 -20.47 -0.98
C PRO A 257 2.87 -19.80 -1.82
N ALA A 258 4.12 -19.94 -1.38
CA ALA A 258 5.29 -19.55 -2.16
C ALA A 258 5.55 -20.55 -3.30
N ALA A 259 6.23 -20.08 -4.36
CA ALA A 259 6.61 -20.93 -5.47
C ALA A 259 7.75 -21.91 -5.08
N GLN A 260 8.04 -22.87 -5.96
CA GLN A 260 9.02 -23.92 -5.74
C GLN A 260 10.42 -23.35 -5.48
N ASN A 261 10.83 -22.37 -6.28
CA ASN A 261 12.16 -21.76 -6.24
C ASN A 261 12.09 -20.27 -6.61
N ARG A 262 13.21 -19.55 -6.46
CA ARG A 262 13.29 -18.12 -6.75
C ARG A 262 12.89 -17.75 -8.17
N ARG A 263 13.27 -18.55 -9.17
CA ARG A 263 12.94 -18.26 -10.58
C ARG A 263 11.44 -18.31 -10.83
N GLU A 264 10.78 -19.31 -10.30
CA GLU A 264 9.31 -19.43 -10.38
C GLU A 264 8.61 -18.34 -9.56
N GLN A 265 9.16 -18.02 -8.39
CA GLN A 265 8.65 -16.93 -7.58
C GLN A 265 8.77 -15.59 -8.30
N GLN A 266 9.87 -15.33 -9.00
CA GLN A 266 10.00 -14.12 -9.83
C GLN A 266 8.95 -14.07 -10.94
N ARG A 267 8.70 -15.19 -11.62
CA ARG A 267 7.62 -15.26 -12.61
C ARG A 267 6.25 -15.01 -12.01
N ALA A 268 6.00 -15.49 -10.79
CA ALA A 268 4.76 -15.23 -10.06
C ALA A 268 4.63 -13.74 -9.68
N LEU A 269 5.71 -13.09 -9.25
CA LEU A 269 5.76 -11.65 -8.97
C LEU A 269 5.52 -10.81 -10.24
N GLU A 270 6.04 -11.24 -11.39
CA GLU A 270 5.82 -10.57 -12.68
C GLU A 270 4.36 -10.68 -13.15
N ARG A 271 3.75 -11.88 -13.02
CA ARG A 271 2.31 -12.05 -13.27
C ARG A 271 1.48 -11.16 -12.36
N PHE A 272 1.80 -11.14 -11.06
CA PHE A 272 1.14 -10.24 -10.11
C PHE A 272 1.26 -8.77 -10.52
N ARG A 273 2.46 -8.30 -10.91
CA ARG A 273 2.68 -6.93 -11.37
C ARG A 273 1.84 -6.61 -12.59
N HIS A 274 1.79 -7.53 -13.56
CA HIS A 274 0.96 -7.40 -14.75
C HIS A 274 -0.52 -7.29 -14.38
N ASP A 275 -1.06 -8.23 -13.60
CA ASP A 275 -2.46 -8.25 -13.20
C ASP A 275 -2.83 -7.03 -12.36
N TYR A 276 -1.94 -6.63 -11.45
CA TYR A 276 -2.13 -5.46 -10.61
C TYR A 276 -2.25 -4.17 -11.44
N ASN A 277 -1.42 -4.02 -12.48
CA ASN A 277 -1.38 -2.83 -13.32
C ASN A 277 -2.45 -2.83 -14.42
N GLN A 278 -2.67 -3.97 -15.10
CA GLN A 278 -3.44 -4.03 -16.34
C GLN A 278 -4.88 -4.52 -16.13
N VAL A 279 -5.10 -5.40 -15.15
CA VAL A 279 -6.36 -6.12 -15.01
C VAL A 279 -7.16 -5.66 -13.80
N ARG A 280 -6.50 -5.41 -12.67
CA ARG A 280 -7.15 -5.14 -11.39
C ARG A 280 -7.75 -3.73 -11.32
N PRO A 281 -9.08 -3.56 -11.11
CA PRO A 281 -9.67 -2.25 -10.87
C PRO A 281 -9.27 -1.69 -9.51
N HIS A 282 -8.98 -0.38 -9.43
CA HIS A 282 -8.63 0.30 -8.20
C HIS A 282 -9.70 1.31 -7.78
N GLU A 283 -10.32 1.11 -6.62
CA GLU A 283 -11.38 2.00 -6.11
C GLU A 283 -10.88 3.45 -5.95
N ALA A 284 -9.60 3.62 -5.54
CA ALA A 284 -8.99 4.94 -5.40
C ALA A 284 -8.70 5.64 -6.75
N LEU A 285 -8.81 4.94 -7.87
CA LEU A 285 -8.65 5.46 -9.24
C LEU A 285 -10.01 5.43 -9.99
N GLY A 286 -11.13 5.52 -9.28
CA GLY A 286 -12.43 5.43 -9.91
C GLY A 286 -12.68 4.11 -10.65
N MET A 287 -12.16 3.00 -10.13
CA MET A 287 -12.21 1.66 -10.73
C MET A 287 -11.34 1.50 -12.00
N GLN A 288 -10.55 2.50 -12.37
CA GLN A 288 -9.58 2.33 -13.45
C GLN A 288 -8.42 1.43 -13.01
N THR A 289 -7.73 0.85 -13.98
CA THR A 289 -6.47 0.13 -13.75
C THR A 289 -5.31 1.13 -13.67
N PRO A 290 -4.25 0.87 -12.87
CA PRO A 290 -3.07 1.74 -12.82
C PRO A 290 -2.48 2.08 -14.18
N ALA A 291 -2.44 1.12 -15.10
CA ALA A 291 -1.89 1.32 -16.44
C ALA A 291 -2.67 2.31 -17.31
N LYS A 292 -3.96 2.54 -17.03
CA LYS A 292 -4.75 3.55 -17.74
C LYS A 292 -4.46 4.98 -17.28
N VAL A 293 -3.89 5.13 -16.08
CA VAL A 293 -3.65 6.43 -15.45
C VAL A 293 -2.17 6.80 -15.46
N TYR A 294 -1.29 5.80 -15.49
CA TYR A 294 0.16 6.01 -15.44
C TYR A 294 0.73 6.43 -16.82
N THR A 295 1.60 7.42 -16.80
CA THR A 295 2.47 7.83 -17.91
C THR A 295 3.91 7.85 -17.43
N ALA A 296 4.85 7.45 -18.30
CA ALA A 296 6.28 7.49 -17.98
C ALA A 296 6.75 8.94 -17.78
N SER A 297 7.81 9.11 -16.99
CA SER A 297 8.42 10.43 -16.77
C SER A 297 9.14 10.91 -18.02
N SER A 298 9.03 12.21 -18.31
CA SER A 298 9.84 12.87 -19.35
C SER A 298 11.29 13.08 -18.94
N ARG A 299 11.63 12.92 -17.65
CA ARG A 299 13.00 13.01 -17.16
C ARG A 299 13.73 11.69 -17.44
N GLU A 300 14.54 11.64 -18.48
CA GLU A 300 15.28 10.44 -18.84
C GLU A 300 16.43 10.14 -17.88
N TYR A 301 16.77 8.85 -17.76
CA TYR A 301 17.98 8.44 -17.04
C TYR A 301 19.22 8.82 -17.86
N PRO A 302 20.16 9.64 -17.30
CA PRO A 302 21.28 10.16 -18.05
C PRO A 302 22.32 9.07 -18.38
N ARG A 303 23.00 9.21 -19.52
CA ARG A 303 24.10 8.30 -19.89
C ARG A 303 25.28 8.39 -18.94
N GLN A 304 25.56 9.59 -18.42
CA GLN A 304 26.56 9.87 -17.40
C GLN A 304 25.87 10.61 -16.26
N ILE A 305 26.14 10.18 -15.04
CA ILE A 305 25.60 10.83 -13.85
C ILE A 305 26.35 12.15 -13.67
N PRO A 306 25.68 13.31 -13.67
CA PRO A 306 26.34 14.59 -13.53
C PRO A 306 26.97 14.75 -12.14
N ASP A 307 28.09 15.44 -12.08
CA ASP A 307 28.61 15.89 -10.81
C ASP A 307 27.80 17.08 -10.31
N PRO A 308 27.58 17.19 -8.99
CA PRO A 308 26.83 18.30 -8.43
C PRO A 308 27.51 19.64 -8.71
N GLU A 309 26.73 20.59 -9.22
CA GLU A 309 27.16 21.98 -9.38
C GLU A 309 26.82 22.78 -8.13
N TYR A 310 27.70 23.71 -7.78
CA TYR A 310 27.52 24.58 -6.63
C TYR A 310 27.61 26.05 -7.03
N PRO A 311 26.75 26.92 -6.49
CA PRO A 311 26.82 28.35 -6.77
C PRO A 311 28.14 28.96 -6.27
N PRO A 312 28.63 30.05 -6.89
CA PRO A 312 29.89 30.69 -6.51
C PRO A 312 29.96 31.19 -5.04
N THR A 313 28.79 31.33 -4.41
CA THR A 313 28.68 31.70 -3.00
C THR A 313 29.08 30.59 -2.03
N MET A 314 29.19 29.37 -2.51
CA MET A 314 29.59 28.20 -1.71
C MET A 314 31.08 27.90 -1.85
N LEU A 315 31.73 27.52 -0.74
CA LEU A 315 33.07 26.99 -0.74
C LEU A 315 33.01 25.48 -1.03
N VAL A 316 33.37 25.06 -2.23
CA VAL A 316 33.37 23.64 -2.62
C VAL A 316 34.58 22.92 -2.04
N ARG A 317 34.37 21.76 -1.46
CA ARG A 317 35.41 20.91 -0.89
C ARG A 317 35.25 19.45 -1.31
N PRO A 318 36.32 18.81 -1.83
CA PRO A 318 36.34 17.38 -2.09
C PRO A 318 36.34 16.59 -0.79
N VAL A 319 35.56 15.53 -0.75
CA VAL A 319 35.50 14.59 0.37
C VAL A 319 36.46 13.42 0.08
N HIS A 320 37.53 13.37 0.84
CA HIS A 320 38.59 12.36 0.73
C HIS A 320 38.18 11.03 1.40
N SER A 321 39.11 10.08 1.41
CA SER A 321 38.99 8.79 2.09
C SER A 321 38.50 8.95 3.53
N LYS A 322 37.67 8.00 3.99
CA LYS A 322 37.03 8.01 5.32
C LYS A 322 36.05 9.17 5.56
N GLY A 323 35.61 9.89 4.52
CA GLY A 323 34.55 10.88 4.64
C GLY A 323 34.96 12.22 5.22
N HIS A 324 36.18 12.65 5.00
CA HIS A 324 36.72 13.93 5.49
C HIS A 324 36.92 14.92 4.34
N PHE A 325 36.67 16.20 4.61
CA PHE A 325 37.12 17.30 3.74
C PHE A 325 38.18 18.15 4.47
N ARG A 326 39.01 18.85 3.70
CA ARG A 326 40.05 19.76 4.25
C ARG A 326 39.50 21.16 4.51
N TRP A 327 39.59 21.60 5.75
CA TRP A 327 39.32 22.95 6.18
C TRP A 327 40.60 23.70 6.44
N LYS A 328 40.83 24.80 5.72
CA LYS A 328 42.16 25.47 5.70
C LYS A 328 43.26 24.43 5.38
N LYS A 329 44.51 24.82 5.36
CA LYS A 329 45.59 23.94 4.84
C LYS A 329 45.89 22.67 5.68
N ARG A 330 45.42 22.56 6.92
CA ARG A 330 45.93 21.52 7.87
C ARG A 330 44.82 20.75 8.62
N HIS A 331 43.58 21.05 8.46
CA HIS A 331 42.54 20.47 9.30
C HIS A 331 41.58 19.58 8.48
N GLU A 332 41.49 18.33 8.89
CA GLU A 332 40.50 17.39 8.33
C GLU A 332 39.24 17.43 9.17
N VAL A 333 38.12 17.54 8.53
CA VAL A 333 36.79 17.59 9.14
C VAL A 333 35.97 16.44 8.59
N PHE A 334 35.50 15.59 9.50
CA PHE A 334 34.60 14.50 9.12
C PHE A 334 33.22 15.03 8.73
N VAL A 335 32.71 14.56 7.61
CA VAL A 335 31.34 14.84 7.17
C VAL A 335 30.52 13.55 7.07
N SER A 336 30.93 12.61 6.23
CA SER A 336 30.27 11.31 6.07
C SER A 336 31.06 10.38 5.15
N GLU A 337 31.21 9.12 5.53
CA GLU A 337 31.86 8.10 4.67
C GLU A 337 31.10 7.84 3.37
N VAL A 338 29.76 8.00 3.36
CA VAL A 338 28.93 7.77 2.16
C VAL A 338 29.19 8.80 1.06
N LEU A 339 29.79 9.95 1.42
CA LEU A 339 30.17 11.03 0.50
C LEU A 339 31.62 10.93 -0.01
N TRP A 340 32.31 9.84 0.32
CA TRP A 340 33.69 9.66 -0.21
C TRP A 340 33.71 9.68 -1.73
N GLY A 341 34.61 10.50 -2.27
CA GLY A 341 34.77 10.74 -3.72
C GLY A 341 33.86 11.82 -4.28
N GLU A 342 32.97 12.37 -3.48
CA GLU A 342 32.05 13.44 -3.85
C GLU A 342 32.58 14.82 -3.40
N HIS A 343 31.87 15.88 -3.82
CA HIS A 343 32.14 17.24 -3.36
C HIS A 343 31.00 17.72 -2.45
N VAL A 344 31.32 18.55 -1.47
CA VAL A 344 30.34 19.25 -0.64
C VAL A 344 30.48 20.75 -0.79
N GLY A 345 29.35 21.46 -0.79
CA GLY A 345 29.30 22.92 -0.77
C GLY A 345 29.12 23.42 0.67
N LEU A 346 29.93 24.39 1.06
CA LEU A 346 29.83 25.06 2.36
C LEU A 346 29.29 26.47 2.13
N LEU A 347 28.03 26.70 2.47
CA LEU A 347 27.40 28.03 2.39
C LEU A 347 27.66 28.75 3.71
N PRO A 348 28.37 29.92 3.72
CA PRO A 348 28.58 30.69 4.93
C PRO A 348 27.27 31.25 5.47
N VAL A 349 27.04 31.09 6.76
CA VAL A 349 25.90 31.68 7.49
C VAL A 349 26.37 32.91 8.28
N ASP A 350 27.53 32.74 8.94
CA ASP A 350 28.25 33.80 9.66
C ASP A 350 29.75 33.47 9.73
N ASP A 351 30.56 34.17 10.53
CA ASP A 351 31.99 33.99 10.65
C ASP A 351 32.39 32.60 11.19
N ARG A 352 31.49 31.92 11.86
CA ARG A 352 31.69 30.62 12.48
C ARG A 352 31.00 29.49 11.78
N TRP A 353 29.76 29.68 11.34
CA TRP A 353 28.89 28.61 10.90
C TRP A 353 28.73 28.56 9.38
N TYR A 354 28.72 27.36 8.84
CA TYR A 354 28.44 27.06 7.44
C TYR A 354 27.35 26.00 7.36
N THR A 355 26.41 26.15 6.43
CA THR A 355 25.53 25.05 6.06
C THR A 355 26.26 24.17 5.05
N VAL A 356 26.33 22.89 5.33
CA VAL A 356 26.95 21.88 4.45
C VAL A 356 25.89 21.33 3.51
N PHE A 357 26.14 21.45 2.20
CA PHE A 357 25.29 20.92 1.15
C PHE A 357 25.97 19.75 0.43
N PHE A 358 25.15 18.77 0.05
CA PHE A 358 25.49 17.82 -0.99
C PHE A 358 24.51 18.03 -2.15
N ALA A 359 25.05 18.46 -3.30
CA ALA A 359 24.24 19.03 -4.40
C ALA A 359 23.29 20.15 -3.85
N HIS A 360 21.98 20.02 -4.10
CA HIS A 360 20.97 20.95 -3.60
C HIS A 360 20.45 20.63 -2.18
N VAL A 361 20.96 19.58 -1.54
CA VAL A 361 20.45 19.07 -0.26
C VAL A 361 21.33 19.50 0.89
N PRO A 362 20.84 20.22 1.90
CA PRO A 362 21.60 20.51 3.10
C PRO A 362 21.71 19.24 3.96
N VAL A 363 22.93 18.90 4.31
CA VAL A 363 23.24 17.65 5.05
C VAL A 363 23.68 17.91 6.49
N GLY A 364 24.11 19.12 6.83
CA GLY A 364 24.55 19.44 8.17
C GLY A 364 24.94 20.91 8.35
N LYS A 365 25.35 21.27 9.59
CA LYS A 365 25.98 22.55 9.93
C LYS A 365 27.42 22.31 10.33
N PHE A 366 28.34 23.03 9.71
CA PHE A 366 29.75 23.00 10.03
C PHE A 366 30.14 24.14 10.96
N ASP A 367 30.68 23.81 12.15
CA ASP A 367 31.28 24.75 13.08
C ASP A 367 32.79 24.89 12.74
N SER A 368 33.17 26.03 12.15
CA SER A 368 34.56 26.27 11.71
C SER A 368 35.53 26.44 12.88
N TRP A 369 35.06 26.79 14.09
CA TRP A 369 35.89 26.95 15.29
C TRP A 369 36.14 25.59 15.94
N GLN A 370 35.08 24.78 16.13
CA GLN A 370 35.22 23.43 16.70
C GLN A 370 35.60 22.40 15.66
N ARG A 371 35.58 22.72 14.35
CA ARG A 371 35.97 21.87 13.23
C ARG A 371 35.18 20.55 13.18
N ARG A 372 33.89 20.64 13.42
CA ARG A 372 32.98 19.49 13.37
C ARG A 372 31.72 19.82 12.61
N VAL A 373 31.18 18.81 11.95
CA VAL A 373 29.84 18.90 11.31
C VAL A 373 28.80 18.33 12.27
N LEU A 374 27.75 19.10 12.49
CA LEU A 374 26.60 18.73 13.30
C LEU A 374 25.41 18.38 12.40
N PRO A 375 24.57 17.40 12.77
CA PRO A 375 23.34 17.12 12.05
C PRO A 375 22.39 18.32 12.11
N LEU A 376 21.55 18.48 11.09
CA LEU A 376 20.45 19.44 11.11
C LEU A 376 19.34 18.95 12.05
N PRO A 377 18.66 19.84 12.78
CA PRO A 377 17.64 19.45 13.77
C PRO A 377 16.43 18.73 13.15
N ASN A 378 16.19 18.84 11.85
CA ASN A 378 15.06 18.16 11.20
C ASN A 378 15.31 17.93 9.70
N PRO A 379 16.20 17.00 9.29
CA PRO A 379 16.50 16.78 7.88
C PRO A 379 15.28 16.32 7.06
N VAL A 380 14.29 15.69 7.70
CA VAL A 380 13.10 15.13 7.04
C VAL A 380 12.11 16.21 6.60
N SER A 381 11.96 17.31 7.36
CA SER A 381 11.07 18.41 6.99
C SER A 381 11.57 19.17 5.78
N PHE A 382 12.88 19.34 5.66
CA PHE A 382 13.51 20.04 4.55
C PHE A 382 13.28 19.33 3.20
N TYR A 383 13.35 18.00 3.18
CA TYR A 383 13.05 17.21 1.98
C TYR A 383 11.57 17.36 1.53
N LYS A 384 10.65 17.54 2.48
CA LYS A 384 9.24 17.79 2.18
C LYS A 384 9.00 19.16 1.54
N ASP A 385 9.77 20.15 1.93
CA ASP A 385 9.61 21.54 1.41
C ASP A 385 10.22 21.66 0.01
N VAL A 386 11.39 21.08 -0.24
CA VAL A 386 12.02 21.04 -1.57
C VAL A 386 11.16 20.27 -2.60
N ALA A 387 10.49 19.20 -2.18
CA ALA A 387 9.58 18.46 -3.05
C ALA A 387 8.29 19.24 -3.41
N ARG A 388 7.92 20.27 -2.65
CA ARG A 388 6.77 21.14 -2.92
C ARG A 388 7.10 22.28 -3.88
N GLU A 389 8.37 22.70 -3.95
CA GLU A 389 8.83 23.83 -4.76
C GLU A 389 9.34 23.42 -6.15
N GLY A 390 9.21 22.15 -6.54
CA GLY A 390 9.81 21.54 -7.72
C GLY A 390 9.41 22.06 -9.12
N ASP A 391 8.68 23.17 -9.24
CA ASP A 391 8.37 23.86 -10.50
C ASP A 391 9.14 25.18 -10.70
N ALA A 392 10.01 25.56 -9.76
CA ALA A 392 10.85 26.73 -9.91
C ALA A 392 12.30 26.29 -10.24
N SER A 393 12.86 26.76 -11.35
CA SER A 393 14.32 26.85 -11.58
C SER A 393 15.01 27.28 -10.28
N PRO A 394 16.23 26.82 -9.97
CA PRO A 394 16.85 27.08 -8.68
C PRO A 394 16.85 28.58 -8.39
N SER A 395 15.89 29.00 -7.58
CA SER A 395 15.80 30.35 -7.04
C SER A 395 16.90 30.51 -6.01
N PRO A 396 17.57 31.68 -5.94
CA PRO A 396 18.66 31.89 -4.99
C PRO A 396 18.16 31.66 -3.56
N ALA A 397 19.06 31.11 -2.73
CA ALA A 397 18.86 30.67 -1.36
C ALA A 397 17.90 31.58 -0.54
N PRO A 398 17.03 30.98 0.32
CA PRO A 398 16.18 31.77 1.18
C PRO A 398 17.00 32.70 2.07
N HIS A 399 16.54 33.96 2.16
CA HIS A 399 17.09 34.99 3.07
C HIS A 399 17.24 34.43 4.49
N PRO A 400 18.23 34.86 5.25
CA PRO A 400 18.39 34.47 6.64
C PRO A 400 17.14 34.81 7.43
N LEU A 401 16.63 33.84 8.17
CA LEU A 401 15.54 34.00 9.12
C LEU A 401 15.86 35.16 10.06
N GLU A 402 15.05 36.20 10.03
CA GLU A 402 15.06 37.24 11.05
C GLU A 402 14.90 36.60 12.43
N ALA A 403 15.85 36.88 13.28
CA ALA A 403 15.81 36.47 14.68
C ALA A 403 14.64 37.18 15.37
N ASP A 404 13.65 36.42 15.75
CA ASP A 404 12.52 36.87 16.56
C ASP A 404 13.04 37.28 17.94
N ASN A 405 13.37 38.59 18.07
CA ASN A 405 13.75 39.24 19.30
C ASN A 405 12.46 39.58 20.07
N LYS A 406 11.77 38.58 20.63
CA LYS A 406 10.76 38.88 21.66
C LYS A 406 11.44 39.13 23.00
N LYS A 407 11.60 40.41 23.28
CA LYS A 407 11.88 40.93 24.62
C LYS A 407 10.83 40.42 25.62
N VAL A 408 11.30 39.64 26.57
CA VAL A 408 10.58 39.41 27.81
C VAL A 408 10.66 40.65 28.64
N SER A 409 9.62 41.46 28.68
CA SER A 409 9.42 42.48 29.72
C SER A 409 8.55 41.87 30.81
N GLY A 410 9.21 41.44 31.87
CA GLY A 410 8.54 41.15 33.13
C GLY A 410 8.17 42.43 33.83
N MET A 411 6.96 42.51 34.35
CA MET A 411 6.63 43.30 35.52
C MET A 411 5.42 42.67 36.20
N CYS A 412 5.62 42.10 37.38
CA CYS A 412 4.58 41.98 38.40
C CYS A 412 4.40 43.28 39.10
N PRO A 413 3.18 43.64 39.54
CA PRO A 413 2.99 44.40 40.76
C PRO A 413 2.12 43.62 41.76
N VAL A 414 2.60 43.65 42.98
CA VAL A 414 1.95 43.65 44.31
C VAL A 414 0.72 42.74 44.50
#